data_190d2329c2cbad30cffeceb0f10290ea
#
_entry.id   190d2329c2cbad30cffeceb0f10290ea
#
_cell.length_a   1.000
_cell.length_b   1.000
_cell.length_c   1.000
_cell.angle_alpha   90.00
_cell.angle_beta   90.00
_cell.angle_gamma   90.00
#
_symmetry.space_group_name_H-M   'P 1'
#
loop_
_entity.id
_entity.type
_entity.pdbx_description
1 polymer ?
#
loop_
_entity_poly.entity_id
_entity_poly.type
_entity_poly.pdbx_seq_one_letter_code
_entity_poly.pdbx_strand_id
1 'polypeptide(L)'
;MMNSPMFQLLLSAAVAFLCIPALTRLMRLFSVEVEHDEAVLISRFGQLVRTLNKPGLYFLPDRIGPWVEVQRVSVQRDFRHFRDIHINSAIGTTMLVDLWVELRITSPKRAMYDVADWDRSLQNLVQHAAISILGSRDFQQILTDRIEIGDLLKHDLGNETARWGVSIEKVFVRNVSLL
;
A
#
# COMPACT_ATOMS: atom_id res chain seq x y z
N MET A 1 51.68 35.41 17.22
CA MET A 1 50.55 36.29 16.87
C MET A 1 49.22 35.56 16.63
N MET A 2 49.01 34.35 17.15
CA MET A 2 47.77 33.53 16.95
C MET A 2 46.87 33.47 18.18
N ASN A 3 47.04 34.35 19.17
CA ASN A 3 46.26 34.33 20.41
C ASN A 3 45.37 35.55 20.61
N SER A 4 44.93 36.22 19.53
CA SER A 4 43.96 37.29 19.70
C SER A 4 42.56 36.69 19.98
N PRO A 5 41.80 37.21 20.97
CA PRO A 5 40.45 36.70 21.30
C PRO A 5 39.51 36.76 20.09
N MET A 6 39.73 37.69 19.17
CA MET A 6 39.01 37.79 17.90
C MET A 6 39.25 36.58 16.98
N PHE A 7 40.48 36.07 16.90
CA PHE A 7 40.79 34.88 16.09
C PHE A 7 40.16 33.62 16.65
N GLN A 8 40.13 33.47 17.97
CA GLN A 8 39.44 32.31 18.63
C GLN A 8 37.94 32.40 18.43
N LEU A 9 37.30 33.56 18.48
CA LEU A 9 35.88 33.74 18.20
C LEU A 9 35.53 33.43 16.73
N LEU A 10 36.34 33.88 15.78
CA LEU A 10 36.16 33.57 14.36
C LEU A 10 36.32 32.08 14.08
N LEU A 11 37.32 31.45 14.69
CA LEU A 11 37.56 30.02 14.54
C LEU A 11 36.38 29.17 15.12
N SER A 12 35.92 29.53 16.33
CA SER A 12 34.78 28.84 16.95
C SER A 12 33.48 29.03 16.17
N ALA A 13 33.25 30.21 15.62
CA ALA A 13 32.10 30.47 14.75
C ALA A 13 32.16 29.66 13.45
N ALA A 14 33.33 29.56 12.82
CA ALA A 14 33.54 28.77 11.62
C ALA A 14 33.35 27.27 11.89
N VAL A 15 33.87 26.77 13.00
CA VAL A 15 33.67 25.37 13.42
C VAL A 15 32.19 25.10 13.69
N ALA A 16 31.50 25.96 14.41
CA ALA A 16 30.07 25.81 14.67
C ALA A 16 29.26 25.82 13.38
N PHE A 17 29.58 26.72 12.44
CA PHE A 17 28.90 26.82 11.15
C PHE A 17 29.08 25.56 10.29
N LEU A 18 30.20 24.87 10.39
CA LEU A 18 30.44 23.58 9.71
C LEU A 18 29.84 22.37 10.47
N CYS A 19 29.93 22.38 11.80
CA CYS A 19 29.47 21.25 12.62
C CYS A 19 27.94 21.12 12.67
N ILE A 20 27.19 22.23 12.70
CA ILE A 20 25.74 22.21 12.78
C ILE A 20 25.12 21.50 11.56
N PRO A 21 25.43 21.86 10.30
CA PRO A 21 24.87 21.15 9.15
C PRO A 21 25.36 19.71 9.02
N ALA A 22 26.59 19.43 9.45
CA ALA A 22 27.10 18.06 9.49
C ALA A 22 26.31 17.19 10.48
N LEU A 23 26.05 17.72 11.68
CA LEU A 23 25.27 17.03 12.72
C LEU A 23 23.82 16.81 12.30
N THR A 24 23.19 17.80 11.66
CA THR A 24 21.81 17.66 11.15
C THR A 24 21.72 16.64 10.03
N ARG A 25 22.70 16.57 9.15
CA ARG A 25 22.77 15.49 8.12
C ARG A 25 22.97 14.13 8.75
N LEU A 26 23.84 14.04 9.76
CA LEU A 26 24.05 12.79 10.49
C LEU A 26 22.78 12.32 11.19
N MET A 27 22.05 13.22 11.86
CA MET A 27 20.78 12.88 12.49
C MET A 27 19.73 12.39 11.50
N ARG A 28 19.68 12.93 10.28
CA ARG A 28 18.78 12.44 9.23
C ARG A 28 19.07 11.01 8.77
N LEU A 29 20.33 10.57 8.83
CA LEU A 29 20.70 9.19 8.51
C LEU A 29 20.11 8.20 9.53
N PHE A 30 19.93 8.62 10.78
CA PHE A 30 19.38 7.80 11.86
C PHE A 30 17.89 8.00 12.10
N SER A 31 17.22 8.85 11.31
CA SER A 31 15.80 9.11 11.48
C SER A 31 14.99 8.56 10.31
N VAL A 32 13.77 8.14 10.62
CA VAL A 32 12.75 7.76 9.64
C VAL A 32 11.53 8.63 9.90
N GLU A 33 11.13 9.37 8.87
CA GLU A 33 9.89 10.14 8.87
C GLU A 33 8.77 9.26 8.35
N VAL A 34 7.67 9.23 9.08
CA VAL A 34 6.43 8.52 8.74
C VAL A 34 5.39 9.58 8.42
N GLU A 35 4.86 9.55 7.22
CA GLU A 35 3.79 10.45 6.78
C GLU A 35 2.42 10.00 7.30
N HIS A 36 1.40 10.88 7.17
CA HIS A 36 0.06 10.64 7.76
C HIS A 36 -0.63 9.37 7.23
N ASP A 37 -0.35 9.02 5.97
CA ASP A 37 -1.04 7.95 5.25
C ASP A 37 -0.09 6.81 4.88
N GLU A 38 1.02 6.72 5.61
CA GLU A 38 2.00 5.66 5.46
C GLU A 38 2.18 4.86 6.75
N ALA A 39 2.47 3.58 6.59
CA ALA A 39 3.02 2.75 7.64
C ALA A 39 4.44 2.32 7.25
N VAL A 40 5.34 2.37 8.21
CA VAL A 40 6.72 1.93 8.01
C VAL A 40 6.95 0.63 8.75
N LEU A 41 7.35 -0.39 7.99
CA LEU A 41 7.73 -1.70 8.48
C LEU A 41 9.25 -1.76 8.56
N ILE A 42 9.76 -2.10 9.73
CA ILE A 42 11.20 -2.25 9.98
C ILE A 42 11.48 -3.73 10.20
N SER A 43 12.22 -4.32 9.28
CA SER A 43 12.69 -5.70 9.39
C SER A 43 14.19 -5.74 9.64
N ARG A 44 14.62 -6.77 10.38
CA ARG A 44 16.01 -7.07 10.63
C ARG A 44 16.27 -8.54 10.27
N PHE A 45 17.23 -8.77 9.39
CA PHE A 45 17.49 -10.11 8.85
C PHE A 45 16.24 -10.81 8.29
N GLY A 46 15.35 -10.05 7.61
CA GLY A 46 14.09 -10.57 7.06
C GLY A 46 12.95 -10.77 8.07
N GLN A 47 13.19 -10.54 9.37
CA GLN A 47 12.16 -10.63 10.40
C GLN A 47 11.60 -9.25 10.75
N LEU A 48 10.29 -9.12 10.79
CA LEU A 48 9.62 -7.89 11.19
C LEU A 48 9.87 -7.61 12.68
N VAL A 49 10.58 -6.52 12.97
CA VAL A 49 10.88 -6.08 14.33
C VAL A 49 9.87 -5.05 14.83
N ARG A 50 9.49 -4.10 13.98
CA ARG A 50 8.64 -2.98 14.40
C ARG A 50 7.78 -2.48 13.23
N THR A 51 6.55 -2.07 13.56
CA THR A 51 5.65 -1.37 12.64
C THR A 51 5.34 0.01 13.21
N LEU A 52 5.59 1.05 12.42
CA LEU A 52 5.31 2.45 12.76
C LEU A 52 4.08 2.88 11.98
N ASN A 53 2.96 3.06 12.67
CA ASN A 53 1.68 3.45 12.05
C ASN A 53 1.28 4.88 12.36
N LYS A 54 2.04 5.56 13.24
CA LYS A 54 1.74 6.94 13.61
C LYS A 54 2.67 7.89 12.86
N PRO A 55 2.16 9.00 12.31
CA PRO A 55 3.00 9.99 11.68
C PRO A 55 3.95 10.61 12.70
N GLY A 56 5.15 10.91 12.25
CA GLY A 56 6.19 11.50 13.08
C GLY A 56 7.61 11.11 12.68
N LEU A 57 8.57 11.69 13.40
CA LEU A 57 9.99 11.42 13.22
C LEU A 57 10.44 10.38 14.26
N TYR A 58 10.96 9.26 13.77
CA TYR A 58 11.43 8.17 14.60
C TYR A 58 12.95 8.02 14.49
N PHE A 59 13.61 7.95 15.64
CA PHE A 59 15.04 7.72 15.70
C PHE A 59 15.33 6.22 15.63
N LEU A 60 16.11 5.81 14.62
CA LEU A 60 16.51 4.43 14.35
C LEU A 60 18.04 4.35 14.22
N PRO A 61 18.76 4.15 15.32
CA PRO A 61 20.23 4.08 15.30
C PRO A 61 20.75 2.93 14.43
N ASP A 62 19.99 1.84 14.35
CA ASP A 62 20.38 0.63 13.61
C ASP A 62 20.19 0.73 12.09
N ARG A 63 19.60 1.84 11.58
CA ARG A 63 19.29 2.03 10.16
C ARG A 63 20.49 1.90 9.22
N ILE A 64 21.68 2.20 9.72
CA ILE A 64 22.92 2.14 8.92
C ILE A 64 23.38 0.69 8.68
N GLY A 65 22.89 -0.26 9.45
CA GLY A 65 23.26 -1.67 9.28
C GLY A 65 22.68 -2.26 7.99
N PRO A 66 23.46 -3.02 7.19
CA PRO A 66 23.00 -3.66 5.96
C PRO A 66 21.92 -4.73 6.21
N TRP A 67 21.69 -5.08 7.47
CA TRP A 67 20.69 -6.05 7.92
C TRP A 67 19.33 -5.43 8.24
N VAL A 68 19.19 -4.10 8.20
CA VAL A 68 17.93 -3.40 8.47
C VAL A 68 17.30 -2.95 7.17
N GLU A 69 16.11 -3.44 6.92
CA GLU A 69 15.28 -3.04 5.79
C GLU A 69 14.10 -2.20 6.29
N VAL A 70 13.87 -1.08 5.62
CA VAL A 70 12.78 -0.15 5.93
C VAL A 70 11.84 -0.13 4.73
N GLN A 71 10.66 -0.74 4.89
CA GLN A 71 9.65 -0.81 3.86
C GLN A 71 8.51 0.16 4.19
N ARG A 72 8.13 0.99 3.22
CA ARG A 72 7.01 1.92 3.33
C ARG A 72 5.79 1.35 2.63
N VAL A 73 4.66 1.42 3.28
CA VAL A 73 3.38 0.91 2.77
C VAL A 73 2.34 2.01 2.91
N SER A 74 1.75 2.41 1.79
CA SER A 74 0.62 3.35 1.80
C SER A 74 -0.60 2.67 2.41
N VAL A 75 -1.24 3.35 3.36
CA VAL A 75 -2.51 2.92 3.98
C VAL A 75 -3.68 3.77 3.49
N GLN A 76 -3.46 4.60 2.48
CA GLN A 76 -4.50 5.36 1.81
C GLN A 76 -5.48 4.45 1.08
N ARG A 77 -6.61 5.02 0.73
CA ARG A 77 -7.53 4.36 -0.21
C ARG A 77 -6.89 4.34 -1.58
N ASP A 78 -6.90 3.18 -2.20
CA ASP A 78 -6.37 2.96 -3.53
C ASP A 78 -7.48 2.40 -4.43
N PHE A 79 -7.42 2.75 -5.72
CA PHE A 79 -8.36 2.29 -6.72
C PHE A 79 -7.64 1.40 -7.71
N ARG A 80 -8.06 0.14 -7.77
CA ARG A 80 -7.56 -0.84 -8.75
C ARG A 80 -8.56 -1.06 -9.85
N HIS A 81 -8.06 -0.99 -11.07
CA HIS A 81 -8.85 -1.21 -12.28
C HIS A 81 -8.50 -2.56 -12.90
N PHE A 82 -9.44 -3.46 -12.93
CA PHE A 82 -9.36 -4.76 -13.56
C PHE A 82 -10.12 -4.71 -14.87
N ARG A 83 -9.38 -4.78 -15.99
CA ARG A 83 -9.93 -4.64 -17.35
C ARG A 83 -10.09 -5.98 -18.01
N ASP A 84 -11.00 -6.00 -18.99
CA ASP A 84 -11.14 -7.08 -19.96
C ASP A 84 -11.29 -8.47 -19.29
N ILE A 85 -12.07 -8.55 -18.20
CA ILE A 85 -12.38 -9.83 -17.58
C ILE A 85 -13.35 -10.56 -18.49
N HIS A 86 -12.89 -11.67 -19.07
CA HIS A 86 -13.70 -12.54 -19.92
C HIS A 86 -14.63 -13.38 -19.07
N ILE A 87 -15.93 -13.23 -19.28
CA ILE A 87 -16.97 -13.94 -18.56
C ILE A 87 -17.90 -14.61 -19.55
N ASN A 88 -18.12 -15.90 -19.37
CA ASN A 88 -19.13 -16.63 -20.12
C ASN A 88 -20.43 -16.63 -19.31
N SER A 89 -21.47 -16.04 -19.88
CA SER A 89 -22.82 -16.04 -19.32
C SER A 89 -23.43 -17.44 -19.27
N ALA A 90 -24.40 -17.65 -18.39
CA ALA A 90 -25.18 -18.89 -18.29
C ALA A 90 -25.88 -19.28 -19.62
N ILE A 91 -26.15 -18.32 -20.48
CA ILE A 91 -26.75 -18.54 -21.81
C ILE A 91 -25.72 -18.71 -22.94
N GLY A 92 -24.43 -18.83 -22.60
CA GLY A 92 -23.36 -19.09 -23.57
C GLY A 92 -22.82 -17.87 -24.28
N THR A 93 -23.20 -16.65 -23.87
CA THR A 93 -22.66 -15.40 -24.43
C THR A 93 -21.40 -14.98 -23.71
N THR A 94 -20.34 -14.66 -24.46
CA THR A 94 -19.10 -14.16 -23.90
C THR A 94 -19.19 -12.64 -23.72
N MET A 95 -18.84 -12.16 -22.54
CA MET A 95 -18.82 -10.75 -22.18
C MET A 95 -17.44 -10.32 -21.69
N LEU A 96 -17.10 -9.07 -21.92
CA LEU A 96 -15.98 -8.37 -21.30
C LEU A 96 -16.51 -7.44 -20.22
N VAL A 97 -15.94 -7.54 -19.03
CA VAL A 97 -16.36 -6.74 -17.88
C VAL A 97 -15.16 -6.04 -17.28
N ASP A 98 -15.32 -4.74 -17.02
CA ASP A 98 -14.34 -3.93 -16.28
C ASP A 98 -14.85 -3.69 -14.86
N LEU A 99 -14.00 -3.99 -13.89
CA LEU A 99 -14.26 -3.77 -12.48
C LEU A 99 -13.32 -2.71 -11.90
N TRP A 100 -13.88 -1.84 -11.08
CA TRP A 100 -13.11 -0.93 -10.24
C TRP A 100 -13.31 -1.33 -8.79
N VAL A 101 -12.20 -1.54 -8.10
CA VAL A 101 -12.17 -1.95 -6.70
C VAL A 101 -11.49 -0.87 -5.89
N GLU A 102 -12.24 -0.26 -4.98
CA GLU A 102 -11.70 0.65 -3.96
C GLU A 102 -11.28 -0.19 -2.75
N LEU A 103 -10.03 -0.10 -2.39
CA LEU A 103 -9.44 -0.87 -1.31
C LEU A 103 -8.58 -0.02 -0.39
N ARG A 104 -8.30 -0.54 0.80
CA ARG A 104 -7.43 0.07 1.79
C ARG A 104 -6.63 -0.99 2.53
N ILE A 105 -5.35 -0.76 2.75
CA ILE A 105 -4.54 -1.63 3.60
C ILE A 105 -4.79 -1.27 5.06
N THR A 106 -5.42 -2.17 5.80
CA THR A 106 -5.74 -2.01 7.23
C THR A 106 -4.66 -2.58 8.14
N SER A 107 -3.95 -3.61 7.67
CA SER A 107 -2.84 -4.21 8.38
C SER A 107 -1.63 -4.39 7.46
N PRO A 108 -0.72 -3.40 7.40
CA PRO A 108 0.48 -3.46 6.56
C PRO A 108 1.35 -4.69 6.84
N LYS A 109 1.42 -5.12 8.10
CA LYS A 109 2.14 -6.33 8.49
C LYS A 109 1.60 -7.55 7.75
N ARG A 110 0.28 -7.78 7.78
CA ARG A 110 -0.33 -8.95 7.14
C ARG A 110 -0.19 -8.89 5.63
N ALA A 111 -0.42 -7.71 5.03
CA ALA A 111 -0.33 -7.55 3.59
C ALA A 111 1.07 -7.86 3.04
N MET A 112 2.13 -7.58 3.81
CA MET A 112 3.51 -7.73 3.36
C MET A 112 4.18 -9.04 3.78
N TYR A 113 3.71 -9.69 4.86
CA TYR A 113 4.39 -10.88 5.42
C TYR A 113 3.56 -12.15 5.40
N ASP A 114 2.22 -12.05 5.41
CA ASP A 114 1.36 -13.23 5.42
C ASP A 114 1.03 -13.69 3.98
N VAL A 115 1.19 -12.81 2.99
CA VAL A 115 0.94 -13.10 1.56
C VAL A 115 2.16 -12.70 0.75
N ALA A 116 2.67 -13.60 -0.06
CA ALA A 116 3.89 -13.36 -0.85
C ALA A 116 3.74 -12.19 -1.85
N ASP A 117 2.56 -12.08 -2.48
CA ASP A 117 2.19 -11.00 -3.41
C ASP A 117 0.68 -10.79 -3.29
N TRP A 118 0.31 -9.86 -2.43
CA TRP A 118 -1.10 -9.56 -2.19
C TRP A 118 -1.78 -8.93 -3.41
N ASP A 119 -1.08 -8.16 -4.23
CA ASP A 119 -1.62 -7.51 -5.42
C ASP A 119 -2.00 -8.55 -6.48
N ARG A 120 -1.11 -9.50 -6.75
CA ARG A 120 -1.36 -10.62 -7.66
C ARG A 120 -2.45 -11.55 -7.12
N SER A 121 -2.46 -11.79 -5.82
CA SER A 121 -3.50 -12.60 -5.17
C SER A 121 -4.85 -11.93 -5.27
N LEU A 122 -4.92 -10.60 -5.12
CA LEU A 122 -6.13 -9.82 -5.32
C LEU A 122 -6.63 -9.91 -6.77
N GLN A 123 -5.73 -9.78 -7.77
CA GLN A 123 -6.12 -9.93 -9.18
C GLN A 123 -6.79 -11.27 -9.45
N ASN A 124 -6.19 -12.35 -8.99
CA ASN A 124 -6.74 -13.70 -9.15
C ASN A 124 -8.09 -13.82 -8.44
N LEU A 125 -8.20 -13.32 -7.22
CA LEU A 125 -9.45 -13.38 -6.43
C LEU A 125 -10.57 -12.60 -7.10
N VAL A 126 -10.29 -11.37 -7.58
CA VAL A 126 -11.27 -10.54 -8.30
C VAL A 126 -11.74 -11.23 -9.57
N GLN A 127 -10.82 -11.83 -10.34
CA GLN A 127 -11.17 -12.56 -11.54
C GLN A 127 -12.06 -13.78 -11.24
N HIS A 128 -11.73 -14.56 -10.21
CA HIS A 128 -12.56 -15.70 -9.80
C HIS A 128 -13.94 -15.29 -9.29
N ALA A 129 -14.02 -14.26 -8.43
CA ALA A 129 -15.28 -13.73 -7.93
C ALA A 129 -16.16 -13.20 -9.07
N ALA A 130 -15.56 -12.46 -10.01
CA ALA A 130 -16.26 -11.95 -11.18
C ALA A 130 -16.85 -13.08 -12.03
N ILE A 131 -16.06 -14.11 -12.36
CA ILE A 131 -16.53 -15.26 -13.14
C ILE A 131 -17.65 -16.00 -12.41
N SER A 132 -17.54 -16.20 -11.11
CA SER A 132 -18.51 -16.91 -10.29
C SER A 132 -19.85 -16.15 -10.20
N ILE A 133 -19.81 -14.86 -9.89
CA ILE A 133 -21.02 -14.04 -9.64
C ILE A 133 -21.68 -13.60 -10.95
N LEU A 134 -20.87 -13.11 -11.91
CA LEU A 134 -21.41 -12.59 -13.17
C LEU A 134 -21.71 -13.70 -14.18
N GLY A 135 -20.97 -14.82 -14.15
CA GLY A 135 -21.19 -15.95 -15.05
C GLY A 135 -22.54 -16.64 -14.85
N SER A 136 -23.15 -16.50 -13.69
CA SER A 136 -24.50 -17.03 -13.39
C SER A 136 -25.65 -16.13 -13.90
N ARG A 137 -25.32 -14.94 -14.43
CA ARG A 137 -26.29 -13.92 -14.84
C ARG A 137 -26.23 -13.67 -16.36
N ASP A 138 -27.31 -13.14 -16.91
CA ASP A 138 -27.30 -12.69 -18.30
C ASP A 138 -26.86 -11.23 -18.41
N PHE A 139 -26.60 -10.78 -19.66
CA PHE A 139 -26.14 -9.43 -19.94
C PHE A 139 -27.10 -8.35 -19.43
N GLN A 140 -28.41 -8.55 -19.58
CA GLN A 140 -29.41 -7.58 -19.16
C GLN A 140 -29.49 -7.46 -17.63
N GLN A 141 -29.43 -8.58 -16.94
CA GLN A 141 -29.37 -8.61 -15.47
C GLN A 141 -28.14 -7.87 -14.93
N ILE A 142 -26.97 -8.09 -15.55
CA ILE A 142 -25.75 -7.39 -15.14
C ILE A 142 -25.88 -5.87 -15.34
N LEU A 143 -26.51 -5.42 -16.42
CA LEU A 143 -26.74 -3.99 -16.66
C LEU A 143 -27.71 -3.35 -15.68
N THR A 144 -28.76 -4.08 -15.30
CA THR A 144 -29.82 -3.60 -14.40
C THR A 144 -29.35 -3.59 -12.94
N ASP A 145 -28.68 -4.66 -12.50
CA ASP A 145 -28.40 -4.93 -11.09
C ASP A 145 -26.96 -4.61 -10.70
N ARG A 146 -26.30 -3.68 -11.40
CA ARG A 146 -24.88 -3.31 -11.21
C ARG A 146 -24.51 -3.02 -9.76
N ILE A 147 -25.40 -2.37 -9.02
CA ILE A 147 -25.16 -1.97 -7.61
C ILE A 147 -25.18 -3.22 -6.73
N GLU A 148 -26.20 -4.05 -6.87
CA GLU A 148 -26.32 -5.30 -6.11
C GLU A 148 -25.14 -6.24 -6.38
N ILE A 149 -24.74 -6.36 -7.65
CA ILE A 149 -23.56 -7.14 -8.06
C ILE A 149 -22.29 -6.59 -7.41
N GLY A 150 -22.13 -5.26 -7.39
CA GLY A 150 -21.01 -4.61 -6.71
C GLY A 150 -20.96 -4.94 -5.22
N ASP A 151 -22.10 -4.97 -4.53
CA ASP A 151 -22.18 -5.31 -3.11
C ASP A 151 -21.90 -6.81 -2.87
N LEU A 152 -22.38 -7.69 -3.73
CA LEU A 152 -22.06 -9.13 -3.66
C LEU A 152 -20.57 -9.39 -3.85
N LEU A 153 -19.98 -8.76 -4.88
CA LEU A 153 -18.52 -8.83 -5.12
C LEU A 153 -17.72 -8.29 -3.92
N LYS A 154 -18.14 -7.15 -3.37
CA LYS A 154 -17.52 -6.57 -2.18
C LYS A 154 -17.56 -7.55 -1.01
N HIS A 155 -18.70 -8.18 -0.75
CA HIS A 155 -18.85 -9.14 0.35
C HIS A 155 -17.94 -10.36 0.17
N ASP A 156 -17.93 -10.95 -1.02
CA ASP A 156 -17.13 -12.12 -1.34
C ASP A 156 -15.62 -11.83 -1.24
N LEU A 157 -15.17 -10.77 -1.92
CA LEU A 157 -13.78 -10.32 -1.88
C LEU A 157 -13.34 -9.94 -0.45
N GLY A 158 -14.20 -9.24 0.30
CA GLY A 158 -13.92 -8.77 1.64
C GLY A 158 -13.62 -9.89 2.63
N ASN A 159 -14.31 -11.01 2.53
CA ASN A 159 -14.11 -12.16 3.40
C ASN A 159 -12.70 -12.76 3.28
N GLU A 160 -12.17 -12.82 2.07
CA GLU A 160 -10.83 -13.37 1.82
C GLU A 160 -9.73 -12.33 2.08
N THR A 161 -9.92 -11.09 1.58
CA THR A 161 -8.89 -10.05 1.70
C THR A 161 -8.69 -9.55 3.13
N ALA A 162 -9.72 -9.67 3.99
CA ALA A 162 -9.60 -9.33 5.41
C ALA A 162 -8.51 -10.14 6.13
N ARG A 163 -8.28 -11.38 5.72
CA ARG A 163 -7.21 -12.25 6.25
C ARG A 163 -5.82 -11.68 5.93
N TRP A 164 -5.70 -11.03 4.78
CA TRP A 164 -4.45 -10.42 4.31
C TRP A 164 -4.25 -9.00 4.85
N GLY A 165 -5.19 -8.48 5.65
CA GLY A 165 -5.14 -7.11 6.15
C GLY A 165 -5.46 -6.07 5.10
N VAL A 166 -6.24 -6.44 4.08
CA VAL A 166 -6.76 -5.54 3.04
C VAL A 166 -8.29 -5.48 3.20
N SER A 167 -8.83 -4.27 3.24
CA SER A 167 -10.27 -4.01 3.28
C SER A 167 -10.76 -3.55 1.91
N ILE A 168 -11.80 -4.18 1.41
CA ILE A 168 -12.51 -3.74 0.20
C ILE A 168 -13.61 -2.76 0.62
N GLU A 169 -13.51 -1.52 0.17
CA GLU A 169 -14.46 -0.47 0.51
C GLU A 169 -15.65 -0.46 -0.45
N LYS A 170 -15.37 -0.55 -1.77
CA LYS A 170 -16.40 -0.59 -2.81
C LYS A 170 -15.93 -1.37 -4.03
N VAL A 171 -16.88 -1.96 -4.74
CA VAL A 171 -16.67 -2.57 -6.05
C VAL A 171 -17.68 -1.99 -7.04
N PHE A 172 -17.20 -1.56 -8.19
CA PHE A 172 -18.03 -0.98 -9.24
C PHE A 172 -17.89 -1.78 -10.53
N VAL A 173 -19.02 -2.17 -11.10
CA VAL A 173 -19.08 -2.69 -12.46
C VAL A 173 -19.16 -1.52 -13.44
N ARG A 174 -18.07 -1.26 -14.18
CA ARG A 174 -17.93 -0.06 -15.03
C ARG A 174 -18.44 -0.30 -16.44
N ASN A 175 -17.79 -1.17 -17.17
CA ASN A 175 -18.14 -1.48 -18.55
C ASN A 175 -18.54 -2.95 -18.65
N VAL A 176 -19.55 -3.21 -19.45
CA VAL A 176 -19.95 -4.54 -19.86
C VAL A 176 -20.19 -4.49 -21.35
N SER A 177 -19.45 -5.26 -22.13
CA SER A 177 -19.59 -5.36 -23.58
C SER A 177 -19.69 -6.81 -24.00
N LEU A 178 -20.45 -7.03 -25.04
CA LEU A 178 -20.56 -8.34 -25.69
C LEU A 178 -19.40 -8.53 -26.67
N LEU A 179 -18.86 -9.71 -26.73
CA LEU A 179 -17.86 -10.12 -27.72
C LEU A 179 -18.53 -10.66 -28.97
#